data_0e4ecdc0fd11b2d7c44c64b0a2925b4a
#
_entry.id   0e4ecdc0fd11b2d7c44c64b0a2925b4a
#
_cell.length_a   1.000
_cell.length_b   1.000
_cell.length_c   1.000
_cell.angle_alpha   90.00
_cell.angle_beta   90.00
_cell.angle_gamma   90.00
#
_symmetry.space_group_name_H-M   'P 1'
#
loop_
_entity.id
_entity.type
_entity.pdbx_description
1 polymer ?
#
loop_
_entity_poly.entity_id
_entity_poly.type
_entity_poly.pdbx_seq_one_letter_code
_entity_poly.pdbx_strand_id
1 'polypeptide(L)'
;MRNKVLASPLLWPALALIALLAVNVILTPSFLTLRVQDGHLFGSLIDILRNGAPTMLIALGMTLVIASRGIDLSVGAVVAISGALACAHIAAAADPGSPGTVITAMGIALGVAVALGLWNGVLVSVFGIQPIIATLVLMTAGRGIALLVTDGQIVTVTSAPFKILGAGYAFGLPVAILVSLSVFAVVALLTRCTALGMLLESVGINPEASRLAGVRHRSIVFAVYVFSALCAGVAGLMIASNISAADANNAGLWIEMDAILAVVIGGTSLLGGRFSLTGTILGALIIQTLTTTVYTAGITPETTLVFKALVVVAVCLLQAPKFRALLSRRRTPRPPASADPPEPATNPRGPSPISTPRTTVEVAT
;
A
#
# COMPACT_ATOMS: atom_id res chain seq x y z
N MET A 1 27.88 -0.48 13.93
CA MET A 1 26.53 0.11 13.98
C MET A 1 26.15 0.83 12.68
N ARG A 2 27.03 1.61 12.05
CA ARG A 2 26.77 2.40 10.82
C ARG A 2 26.27 1.58 9.62
N ASN A 3 26.72 0.34 9.42
CA ASN A 3 26.31 -0.51 8.30
C ASN A 3 24.90 -1.14 8.46
N LYS A 4 24.37 -1.29 9.69
CA LYS A 4 23.02 -1.82 9.92
C LYS A 4 21.93 -0.77 9.65
N VAL A 5 22.20 0.50 9.91
CA VAL A 5 21.26 1.61 9.63
C VAL A 5 21.12 1.82 8.13
N LEU A 6 22.22 1.77 7.37
CA LEU A 6 22.21 1.91 5.90
C LEU A 6 21.53 0.72 5.17
N ALA A 7 21.40 -0.42 5.84
CA ALA A 7 20.72 -1.62 5.32
C ALA A 7 19.23 -1.67 5.67
N SER A 8 18.71 -0.72 6.44
CA SER A 8 17.28 -0.69 6.81
C SER A 8 16.41 -0.36 5.59
N PRO A 9 15.41 -1.20 5.26
CA PRO A 9 14.49 -0.93 4.15
C PRO A 9 13.68 0.37 4.34
N LEU A 10 13.49 0.82 5.58
CA LEU A 10 12.74 2.04 5.93
C LEU A 10 13.55 3.33 5.72
N LEU A 11 14.88 3.25 5.59
CA LEU A 11 15.72 4.45 5.49
C LEU A 11 15.38 5.28 4.25
N TRP A 12 15.20 4.63 3.11
CA TRP A 12 14.97 5.31 1.84
C TRP A 12 13.60 6.00 1.76
N PRO A 13 12.48 5.33 2.16
CA PRO A 13 11.20 6.01 2.30
C PRO A 13 11.25 7.18 3.27
N ALA A 14 11.92 7.03 4.42
CA ALA A 14 12.04 8.11 5.39
C ALA A 14 12.84 9.31 4.84
N LEU A 15 13.94 9.06 4.12
CA LEU A 15 14.72 10.12 3.47
C LEU A 15 13.92 10.82 2.36
N ALA A 16 13.15 10.07 1.58
CA ALA A 16 12.28 10.64 0.56
C ALA A 16 11.20 11.55 1.17
N LEU A 17 10.56 11.12 2.26
CA LEU A 17 9.60 11.94 2.99
C LEU A 17 10.24 13.22 3.54
N ILE A 18 11.40 13.10 4.19
CA ILE A 18 12.13 14.27 4.71
C ILE A 18 12.51 15.24 3.59
N ALA A 19 12.97 14.72 2.44
CA ALA A 19 13.30 15.56 1.29
C ALA A 19 12.09 16.30 0.74
N LEU A 20 10.92 15.63 0.62
CA LEU A 20 9.67 16.27 0.20
C LEU A 20 9.20 17.33 1.19
N LEU A 21 9.28 17.04 2.49
CA LEU A 21 8.95 18.04 3.52
C LEU A 21 9.88 19.25 3.45
N ALA A 22 11.17 19.04 3.23
CA ALA A 22 12.16 20.13 3.08
C ALA A 22 11.83 20.98 1.84
N VAL A 23 11.45 20.38 0.72
CA VAL A 23 10.99 21.13 -0.48
C VAL A 23 9.78 22.00 -0.15
N ASN A 24 8.78 21.46 0.58
CA ASN A 24 7.61 22.22 0.98
C ASN A 24 7.95 23.41 1.90
N VAL A 25 8.92 23.25 2.81
CA VAL A 25 9.40 24.33 3.68
C VAL A 25 10.05 25.44 2.86
N ILE A 26 10.82 25.09 1.82
CA ILE A 26 11.45 26.06 0.92
C ILE A 26 10.40 26.82 0.11
N LEU A 27 9.37 26.12 -0.40
CA LEU A 27 8.29 26.71 -1.18
C LEU A 27 7.35 27.57 -0.32
N THR A 28 7.10 27.15 0.92
CA THR A 28 6.17 27.80 1.84
C THR A 28 6.78 27.84 3.24
N PRO A 29 7.40 28.95 3.65
CA PRO A 29 8.08 29.04 4.96
C PRO A 29 7.18 28.75 6.17
N SER A 30 5.86 28.95 6.05
CA SER A 30 4.89 28.65 7.10
C SER A 30 4.42 27.19 7.12
N PHE A 31 4.95 26.33 6.25
CA PHE A 31 4.48 24.94 6.08
C PHE A 31 4.55 24.08 7.37
N LEU A 32 5.58 24.29 8.19
CA LEU A 32 5.73 23.56 9.48
C LEU A 32 5.03 24.24 10.65
N THR A 33 4.36 25.39 10.43
CA THR A 33 3.65 26.07 11.53
C THR A 33 2.46 25.24 11.99
N LEU A 34 2.49 24.83 13.26
CA LEU A 34 1.35 24.26 13.94
C LEU A 34 0.65 25.36 14.75
N ARG A 35 -0.63 25.45 14.58
CA ARG A 35 -1.49 26.39 15.33
C ARG A 35 -2.49 25.60 16.15
N VAL A 36 -2.70 26.04 17.38
CA VAL A 36 -3.81 25.54 18.21
C VAL A 36 -4.91 26.58 18.15
N GLN A 37 -6.05 26.21 17.62
CA GLN A 37 -7.23 27.08 17.56
C GLN A 37 -8.41 26.27 18.09
N ASP A 38 -9.15 26.83 19.06
CA ASP A 38 -10.29 26.18 19.73
C ASP A 38 -9.98 24.79 20.30
N GLY A 39 -8.73 24.59 20.79
CA GLY A 39 -8.28 23.31 21.34
C GLY A 39 -7.93 22.26 20.27
N HIS A 40 -7.93 22.61 18.99
CA HIS A 40 -7.62 21.72 17.88
C HIS A 40 -6.30 22.09 17.21
N LEU A 41 -5.58 21.07 16.74
CA LEU A 41 -4.32 21.23 15.99
C LEU A 41 -4.62 21.48 14.52
N PHE A 42 -4.10 22.59 13.98
CA PHE A 42 -4.15 22.96 12.59
C PHE A 42 -2.75 23.15 12.03
N GLY A 43 -2.59 22.93 10.72
CA GLY A 43 -1.36 23.14 9.99
C GLY A 43 -1.19 22.16 8.85
N SER A 44 -0.32 22.49 7.89
CA SER A 44 -0.12 21.67 6.69
C SER A 44 0.26 20.21 7.00
N LEU A 45 1.01 19.96 8.08
CA LEU A 45 1.32 18.59 8.52
C LEU A 45 0.08 17.82 8.98
N ILE A 46 -0.82 18.49 9.71
CA ILE A 46 -2.08 17.89 10.17
C ILE A 46 -2.99 17.62 8.97
N ASP A 47 -3.02 18.53 8.00
CA ASP A 47 -3.80 18.35 6.76
C ASP A 47 -3.27 17.19 5.91
N ILE A 48 -1.95 17.02 5.81
CA ILE A 48 -1.33 15.84 5.15
C ILE A 48 -1.77 14.55 5.84
N LEU A 49 -1.72 14.50 7.16
CA LEU A 49 -2.15 13.33 7.92
C LEU A 49 -3.64 13.06 7.77
N ARG A 50 -4.49 14.09 7.86
CA ARG A 50 -5.95 13.99 7.73
C ARG A 50 -6.35 13.50 6.34
N ASN A 51 -5.85 14.16 5.29
CA ASN A 51 -6.19 13.81 3.90
C ASN A 51 -5.50 12.52 3.44
N GLY A 52 -4.38 12.14 4.05
CA GLY A 52 -3.69 10.87 3.83
C GLY A 52 -4.31 9.68 4.58
N ALA A 53 -5.14 9.93 5.61
CA ALA A 53 -5.71 8.88 6.43
C ALA A 53 -6.52 7.83 5.63
N PRO A 54 -7.39 8.19 4.66
CA PRO A 54 -8.07 7.21 3.80
C PRO A 54 -7.09 6.35 3.00
N THR A 55 -6.09 6.96 2.39
CA THR A 55 -5.05 6.25 1.63
C THR A 55 -4.23 5.32 2.52
N MET A 56 -3.89 5.73 3.75
CA MET A 56 -3.23 4.87 4.74
C MET A 56 -4.06 3.62 5.06
N LEU A 57 -5.37 3.77 5.27
CA LEU A 57 -6.28 2.65 5.54
C LEU A 57 -6.29 1.65 4.39
N ILE A 58 -6.51 2.14 3.17
CA ILE A 58 -6.55 1.30 1.97
C ILE A 58 -5.19 0.62 1.76
N ALA A 59 -4.08 1.36 1.92
CA ALA A 59 -2.74 0.81 1.79
C ALA A 59 -2.43 -0.27 2.84
N LEU A 60 -2.97 -0.18 4.06
CA LEU A 60 -2.86 -1.25 5.07
C LEU A 60 -3.57 -2.52 4.61
N GLY A 61 -4.81 -2.42 4.11
CA GLY A 61 -5.53 -3.54 3.50
C GLY A 61 -4.76 -4.13 2.32
N MET A 62 -4.32 -3.27 1.40
CA MET A 62 -3.52 -3.64 0.23
C MET A 62 -2.20 -4.33 0.60
N THR A 63 -1.55 -3.93 1.70
CA THR A 63 -0.32 -4.57 2.18
C THR A 63 -0.53 -6.04 2.48
N LEU A 64 -1.62 -6.40 3.14
CA LEU A 64 -1.94 -7.79 3.46
C LEU A 64 -2.32 -8.58 2.20
N VAL A 65 -3.07 -7.96 1.27
CA VAL A 65 -3.41 -8.56 -0.03
C VAL A 65 -2.13 -8.83 -0.83
N ILE A 66 -1.24 -7.87 -0.96
CA ILE A 66 0.04 -8.03 -1.68
C ILE A 66 0.93 -9.05 -0.96
N ALA A 67 0.99 -9.03 0.37
CA ALA A 67 1.72 -10.02 1.14
C ALA A 67 1.25 -11.46 0.82
N SER A 68 -0.04 -11.68 0.53
CA SER A 68 -0.60 -12.98 0.12
C SER A 68 -0.52 -13.27 -1.38
N ARG A 69 0.27 -12.52 -2.17
CA ARG A 69 0.39 -12.59 -3.65
C ARG A 69 -0.85 -12.14 -4.41
N GLY A 70 -1.73 -11.36 -3.78
CA GLY A 70 -2.88 -10.74 -4.43
C GLY A 70 -2.61 -9.30 -4.82
N ILE A 71 -3.51 -8.75 -5.63
CA ILE A 71 -3.67 -7.31 -5.85
C ILE A 71 -5.18 -7.04 -5.86
N ASP A 72 -5.62 -6.03 -5.11
CA ASP A 72 -7.03 -5.67 -5.01
C ASP A 72 -7.28 -4.32 -5.72
N LEU A 73 -7.68 -4.39 -6.98
CA LEU A 73 -8.00 -3.20 -7.76
C LEU A 73 -9.41 -2.64 -7.46
N SER A 74 -10.23 -3.39 -6.71
CA SER A 74 -11.61 -3.00 -6.45
C SER A 74 -11.78 -1.96 -5.33
N VAL A 75 -10.72 -1.70 -4.56
CA VAL A 75 -10.78 -0.82 -3.37
C VAL A 75 -11.32 0.58 -3.70
N GLY A 76 -10.98 1.15 -4.86
CA GLY A 76 -11.51 2.44 -5.31
C GLY A 76 -13.02 2.41 -5.59
N ALA A 77 -13.52 1.32 -6.15
CA ALA A 77 -14.96 1.12 -6.36
C ALA A 77 -15.70 0.92 -5.02
N VAL A 78 -15.12 0.17 -4.08
CA VAL A 78 -15.68 0.01 -2.73
C VAL A 78 -15.74 1.34 -1.98
N VAL A 79 -14.72 2.19 -2.12
CA VAL A 79 -14.72 3.59 -1.60
C VAL A 79 -15.91 4.36 -2.15
N ALA A 80 -16.11 4.34 -3.48
CA ALA A 80 -17.21 5.05 -4.13
C ALA A 80 -18.58 4.53 -3.70
N ILE A 81 -18.78 3.21 -3.66
CA ILE A 81 -20.05 2.59 -3.23
C ILE A 81 -20.37 2.95 -1.79
N SER A 82 -19.38 2.86 -0.89
CA SER A 82 -19.59 3.12 0.54
C SER A 82 -19.96 4.59 0.80
N GLY A 83 -19.29 5.53 0.14
CA GLY A 83 -19.63 6.95 0.19
C GLY A 83 -21.01 7.24 -0.41
N ALA A 84 -21.32 6.66 -1.58
CA ALA A 84 -22.60 6.80 -2.26
C ALA A 84 -23.77 6.29 -1.41
N LEU A 85 -23.67 5.08 -0.86
CA LEU A 85 -24.72 4.49 -0.02
C LEU A 85 -24.97 5.30 1.26
N ALA A 86 -23.90 5.72 1.91
CA ALA A 86 -24.03 6.52 3.15
C ALA A 86 -24.70 7.86 2.85
N CYS A 87 -24.26 8.60 1.85
CA CYS A 87 -24.85 9.90 1.52
C CYS A 87 -26.28 9.78 0.98
N ALA A 88 -26.56 8.79 0.11
CA ALA A 88 -27.91 8.55 -0.40
C ALA A 88 -28.89 8.21 0.73
N HIS A 89 -28.49 7.34 1.68
CA HIS A 89 -29.33 7.00 2.83
C HIS A 89 -29.57 8.21 3.75
N ILE A 90 -28.54 9.01 4.04
CA ILE A 90 -28.69 10.21 4.89
C ILE A 90 -29.56 11.26 4.19
N ALA A 91 -29.39 11.47 2.86
CA ALA A 91 -30.17 12.44 2.11
C ALA A 91 -31.66 12.08 2.00
N ALA A 92 -31.96 10.78 1.94
CA ALA A 92 -33.36 10.27 1.87
C ALA A 92 -34.04 10.16 3.24
N ALA A 93 -33.31 10.34 4.36
CA ALA A 93 -33.87 10.18 5.69
C ALA A 93 -34.73 11.39 6.10
N ALA A 94 -35.77 11.13 6.90
CA ALA A 94 -36.63 12.18 7.44
C ALA A 94 -35.87 13.15 8.39
N ASP A 95 -34.86 12.64 9.10
CA ASP A 95 -33.96 13.44 9.93
C ASP A 95 -32.50 13.11 9.58
N PRO A 96 -31.89 13.83 8.61
CA PRO A 96 -30.48 13.66 8.26
C PRO A 96 -29.49 14.02 9.38
N GLY A 97 -29.92 14.79 10.36
CA GLY A 97 -29.12 15.24 11.50
C GLY A 97 -29.09 14.24 12.66
N SER A 98 -29.93 13.21 12.64
CA SER A 98 -29.98 12.21 13.71
C SER A 98 -28.72 11.32 13.72
N PRO A 99 -28.09 11.11 14.88
CA PRO A 99 -27.02 10.12 15.03
C PRO A 99 -27.45 8.70 14.62
N GLY A 100 -28.71 8.34 14.86
CA GLY A 100 -29.26 7.04 14.47
C GLY A 100 -29.26 6.84 12.94
N THR A 101 -29.65 7.87 12.18
CA THR A 101 -29.57 7.85 10.71
C THR A 101 -28.13 7.66 10.22
N VAL A 102 -27.17 8.35 10.84
CA VAL A 102 -25.77 8.24 10.45
C VAL A 102 -25.20 6.85 10.77
N ILE A 103 -25.52 6.30 11.96
CA ILE A 103 -25.07 4.96 12.35
C ILE A 103 -25.63 3.90 11.40
N THR A 104 -26.91 3.98 11.04
CA THR A 104 -27.53 3.07 10.06
C THR A 104 -26.91 3.21 8.67
N ALA A 105 -26.67 4.44 8.19
CA ALA A 105 -26.01 4.71 6.92
C ALA A 105 -24.60 4.09 6.87
N MET A 106 -23.81 4.30 7.92
CA MET A 106 -22.47 3.70 8.05
C MET A 106 -22.54 2.17 8.11
N GLY A 107 -23.50 1.62 8.87
CA GLY A 107 -23.72 0.18 8.97
C GLY A 107 -24.05 -0.46 7.63
N ILE A 108 -24.94 0.16 6.84
CA ILE A 108 -25.27 -0.28 5.48
C ILE A 108 -24.05 -0.24 4.58
N ALA A 109 -23.33 0.89 4.55
CA ALA A 109 -22.15 1.07 3.72
C ALA A 109 -21.04 0.05 4.05
N LEU A 110 -20.75 -0.17 5.33
CA LEU A 110 -19.76 -1.15 5.76
C LEU A 110 -20.23 -2.59 5.53
N GLY A 111 -21.53 -2.88 5.72
CA GLY A 111 -22.12 -4.18 5.41
C GLY A 111 -21.96 -4.53 3.93
N VAL A 112 -22.22 -3.58 3.02
CA VAL A 112 -21.98 -3.76 1.58
C VAL A 112 -20.50 -3.89 1.26
N ALA A 113 -19.61 -3.09 1.89
CA ALA A 113 -18.17 -3.23 1.71
C ALA A 113 -17.70 -4.64 2.10
N VAL A 114 -18.17 -5.18 3.23
CA VAL A 114 -17.88 -6.56 3.65
C VAL A 114 -18.43 -7.56 2.63
N ALA A 115 -19.64 -7.39 2.13
CA ALA A 115 -20.23 -8.28 1.11
C ALA A 115 -19.40 -8.30 -0.18
N LEU A 116 -18.88 -7.15 -0.62
CA LEU A 116 -17.98 -7.05 -1.77
C LEU A 116 -16.62 -7.70 -1.50
N GLY A 117 -16.11 -7.56 -0.27
CA GLY A 117 -14.90 -8.27 0.17
C GLY A 117 -15.08 -9.78 0.22
N LEU A 118 -16.24 -10.26 0.69
CA LEU A 118 -16.63 -11.67 0.65
C LEU A 118 -16.68 -12.19 -0.79
N TRP A 119 -17.26 -11.42 -1.71
CA TRP A 119 -17.31 -11.73 -3.13
C TRP A 119 -15.92 -11.96 -3.71
N ASN A 120 -15.00 -10.98 -3.58
CA ASN A 120 -13.63 -11.13 -4.06
C ASN A 120 -12.89 -12.25 -3.35
N GLY A 121 -13.08 -12.35 -2.03
CA GLY A 121 -12.47 -13.41 -1.23
C GLY A 121 -12.86 -14.80 -1.71
N VAL A 122 -14.14 -15.04 -2.04
CA VAL A 122 -14.63 -16.30 -2.60
C VAL A 122 -14.06 -16.55 -4.00
N LEU A 123 -14.10 -15.56 -4.90
CA LEU A 123 -13.59 -15.70 -6.26
C LEU A 123 -12.10 -16.10 -6.26
N VAL A 124 -11.29 -15.45 -5.42
CA VAL A 124 -9.85 -15.68 -5.38
C VAL A 124 -9.50 -16.93 -4.58
N SER A 125 -10.05 -17.12 -3.38
CA SER A 125 -9.60 -18.19 -2.47
C SER A 125 -10.28 -19.53 -2.71
N VAL A 126 -11.54 -19.55 -3.16
CA VAL A 126 -12.32 -20.78 -3.37
C VAL A 126 -12.27 -21.20 -4.83
N PHE A 127 -12.63 -20.28 -5.74
CA PHE A 127 -12.63 -20.57 -7.19
C PHE A 127 -11.24 -20.50 -7.83
N GLY A 128 -10.24 -19.92 -7.15
CA GLY A 128 -8.88 -19.82 -7.67
C GLY A 128 -8.73 -18.87 -8.86
N ILE A 129 -9.65 -17.93 -9.01
CA ILE A 129 -9.58 -16.91 -10.06
C ILE A 129 -8.38 -15.99 -9.75
N GLN A 130 -7.63 -15.64 -10.80
CA GLN A 130 -6.49 -14.75 -10.66
C GLN A 130 -6.93 -13.42 -9.99
N PRO A 131 -6.28 -12.97 -8.92
CA PRO A 131 -6.66 -11.82 -8.12
C PRO A 131 -6.97 -10.56 -8.92
N ILE A 132 -6.09 -10.22 -9.88
CA ILE A 132 -6.24 -9.04 -10.75
C ILE A 132 -7.54 -9.13 -11.55
N ILE A 133 -7.87 -10.29 -12.10
CA ILE A 133 -9.09 -10.48 -12.91
C ILE A 133 -10.34 -10.32 -12.04
N ALA A 134 -10.39 -11.01 -10.89
CA ALA A 134 -11.53 -10.94 -9.98
C ALA A 134 -11.82 -9.50 -9.51
N THR A 135 -10.77 -8.79 -9.08
CA THR A 135 -10.90 -7.44 -8.54
C THR A 135 -11.12 -6.37 -9.62
N LEU A 136 -10.62 -6.58 -10.84
CA LEU A 136 -10.87 -5.70 -11.98
C LEU A 136 -12.34 -5.74 -12.43
N VAL A 137 -12.98 -6.91 -12.39
CA VAL A 137 -14.42 -7.03 -12.64
C VAL A 137 -15.20 -6.22 -11.62
N LEU A 138 -14.87 -6.36 -10.33
CA LEU A 138 -15.54 -5.58 -9.29
C LEU A 138 -15.20 -4.08 -9.37
N MET A 139 -13.99 -3.71 -9.80
CA MET A 139 -13.60 -2.31 -10.01
C MET A 139 -14.53 -1.65 -11.05
N THR A 140 -14.79 -2.31 -12.18
CA THR A 140 -15.64 -1.77 -13.26
C THR A 140 -17.12 -1.82 -12.89
N ALA A 141 -17.62 -2.98 -12.45
CA ALA A 141 -19.01 -3.15 -12.05
C ALA A 141 -19.37 -2.27 -10.84
N GLY A 142 -18.48 -2.20 -9.84
CA GLY A 142 -18.68 -1.42 -8.62
C GLY A 142 -18.73 0.08 -8.88
N ARG A 143 -17.94 0.58 -9.84
CA ARG A 143 -18.06 1.98 -10.28
C ARG A 143 -19.44 2.27 -10.86
N GLY A 144 -19.96 1.36 -11.71
CA GLY A 144 -21.32 1.43 -12.22
C GLY A 144 -22.38 1.39 -11.11
N ILE A 145 -22.21 0.52 -10.11
CA ILE A 145 -23.12 0.45 -8.95
C ILE A 145 -23.12 1.77 -8.16
N ALA A 146 -21.96 2.37 -7.92
CA ALA A 146 -21.89 3.66 -7.23
C ALA A 146 -22.64 4.77 -7.99
N LEU A 147 -22.51 4.80 -9.33
CA LEU A 147 -23.23 5.73 -10.18
C LEU A 147 -24.74 5.49 -10.16
N LEU A 148 -25.20 4.22 -10.18
CA LEU A 148 -26.61 3.88 -10.07
C LEU A 148 -27.22 4.29 -8.73
N VAL A 149 -26.47 4.17 -7.63
CA VAL A 149 -26.92 4.58 -6.29
C VAL A 149 -27.12 6.10 -6.21
N THR A 150 -26.35 6.88 -6.96
CA THR A 150 -26.41 8.34 -6.95
C THR A 150 -27.13 8.94 -8.15
N ASP A 151 -27.72 8.12 -9.02
CA ASP A 151 -28.30 8.54 -10.32
C ASP A 151 -27.29 9.39 -11.14
N GLY A 152 -26.00 9.10 -11.00
CA GLY A 152 -24.91 9.83 -11.65
C GLY A 152 -24.71 11.26 -11.15
N GLN A 153 -25.40 11.68 -10.10
CA GLN A 153 -25.33 13.02 -9.53
C GLN A 153 -24.44 13.07 -8.27
N ILE A 154 -24.00 14.26 -7.89
CA ILE A 154 -23.34 14.46 -6.61
C ILE A 154 -24.41 14.57 -5.53
N VAL A 155 -24.42 13.63 -4.59
CA VAL A 155 -25.35 13.63 -3.45
C VAL A 155 -24.72 14.37 -2.28
N THR A 156 -25.21 15.59 -2.00
CA THR A 156 -24.76 16.39 -0.85
C THR A 156 -25.58 16.08 0.38
N VAL A 157 -24.92 16.11 1.55
CA VAL A 157 -25.58 15.86 2.84
C VAL A 157 -25.22 16.94 3.86
N THR A 158 -26.24 17.40 4.60
CA THR A 158 -26.05 18.34 5.70
C THR A 158 -26.31 17.61 7.00
N SER A 159 -25.27 16.93 7.51
CA SER A 159 -25.33 16.14 8.74
C SER A 159 -24.10 16.40 9.58
N ALA A 160 -24.26 17.10 10.70
CA ALA A 160 -23.16 17.39 11.62
C ALA A 160 -22.55 16.09 12.22
N PRO A 161 -23.33 15.06 12.64
CA PRO A 161 -22.77 13.80 13.11
C PRO A 161 -21.97 13.04 12.02
N PHE A 162 -22.41 13.08 10.75
CA PHE A 162 -21.66 12.44 9.67
C PHE A 162 -20.33 13.13 9.44
N LYS A 163 -20.29 14.45 9.48
CA LYS A 163 -19.08 15.26 9.24
C LYS A 163 -17.96 14.96 10.25
N ILE A 164 -18.28 14.43 11.43
CA ILE A 164 -17.28 14.11 12.48
C ILE A 164 -16.24 13.11 11.98
N LEU A 165 -16.62 12.12 11.19
CA LEU A 165 -15.70 11.04 10.76
C LEU A 165 -14.55 11.55 9.88
N GLY A 166 -14.82 12.45 8.94
CA GLY A 166 -13.82 12.96 7.99
C GLY A 166 -13.21 14.31 8.37
N ALA A 167 -14.04 15.22 8.93
CA ALA A 167 -13.64 16.59 9.22
C ALA A 167 -13.72 16.95 10.72
N GLY A 168 -14.20 16.05 11.59
CA GLY A 168 -14.28 16.28 13.04
C GLY A 168 -12.94 16.10 13.74
N TYR A 169 -12.92 16.54 14.99
CA TYR A 169 -11.77 16.45 15.88
C TYR A 169 -12.12 15.70 17.14
N ALA A 170 -11.19 14.91 17.66
CA ALA A 170 -11.26 14.29 18.97
C ALA A 170 -9.85 14.34 19.60
N PHE A 171 -9.78 14.65 20.90
CA PHE A 171 -8.51 14.82 21.62
C PHE A 171 -7.54 15.83 20.96
N GLY A 172 -8.07 16.85 20.26
CA GLY A 172 -7.28 17.86 19.56
C GLY A 172 -6.75 17.44 18.17
N LEU A 173 -6.96 16.18 17.75
CA LEU A 173 -6.56 15.64 16.47
C LEU A 173 -7.76 15.33 15.56
N PRO A 174 -7.62 15.40 14.23
CA PRO A 174 -8.65 14.92 13.30
C PRO A 174 -9.01 13.45 13.55
N VAL A 175 -10.32 13.15 13.61
CA VAL A 175 -10.85 11.79 13.82
C VAL A 175 -10.31 10.81 12.76
N ALA A 176 -10.17 11.25 11.52
CA ALA A 176 -9.62 10.45 10.45
C ALA A 176 -8.24 9.88 10.76
N ILE A 177 -7.35 10.68 11.38
CA ILE A 177 -6.01 10.23 11.81
C ILE A 177 -6.13 9.17 12.90
N LEU A 178 -6.99 9.40 13.89
CA LEU A 178 -7.17 8.48 15.02
C LEU A 178 -7.70 7.12 14.55
N VAL A 179 -8.67 7.11 13.62
CA VAL A 179 -9.20 5.87 13.04
C VAL A 179 -8.10 5.11 12.28
N SER A 180 -7.35 5.79 11.40
CA SER A 180 -6.28 5.14 10.63
C SER A 180 -5.16 4.60 11.51
N LEU A 181 -4.78 5.35 12.55
CA LEU A 181 -3.76 4.94 13.51
C LEU A 181 -4.25 3.76 14.38
N SER A 182 -5.54 3.76 14.76
CA SER A 182 -6.13 2.64 15.51
C SER A 182 -6.13 1.35 14.68
N VAL A 183 -6.54 1.42 13.41
CA VAL A 183 -6.49 0.27 12.50
C VAL A 183 -5.05 -0.20 12.29
N PHE A 184 -4.10 0.73 12.08
CA PHE A 184 -2.68 0.38 12.01
C PHE A 184 -2.20 -0.34 13.28
N ALA A 185 -2.54 0.17 14.46
CA ALA A 185 -2.14 -0.44 15.74
C ALA A 185 -2.72 -1.85 15.89
N VAL A 186 -4.00 -2.04 15.56
CA VAL A 186 -4.66 -3.36 15.60
C VAL A 186 -3.98 -4.33 14.62
N VAL A 187 -3.76 -3.93 13.38
CA VAL A 187 -3.12 -4.78 12.37
C VAL A 187 -1.67 -5.10 12.77
N ALA A 188 -0.92 -4.10 13.25
CA ALA A 188 0.45 -4.29 13.72
C ALA A 188 0.50 -5.26 14.91
N LEU A 189 -0.43 -5.13 15.86
CA LEU A 189 -0.55 -6.04 17.01
C LEU A 189 -0.88 -7.45 16.55
N LEU A 190 -1.89 -7.61 15.69
CA LEU A 190 -2.30 -8.92 15.17
C LEU A 190 -1.17 -9.61 14.39
N THR A 191 -0.47 -8.87 13.54
CA THR A 191 0.60 -9.46 12.70
C THR A 191 1.91 -9.71 13.47
N ARG A 192 2.20 -8.94 14.54
CA ARG A 192 3.44 -9.10 15.31
C ARG A 192 3.29 -9.97 16.54
N CYS A 193 2.12 -9.95 17.20
CA CYS A 193 1.88 -10.66 18.46
C CYS A 193 1.15 -11.98 18.27
N THR A 194 0.67 -12.30 17.06
CA THR A 194 0.03 -13.58 16.74
C THR A 194 0.74 -14.28 15.59
N ALA A 195 0.37 -15.53 15.34
CA ALA A 195 0.89 -16.33 14.22
C ALA A 195 0.45 -15.77 12.84
N LEU A 196 -0.51 -14.84 12.78
CA LEU A 196 -1.08 -14.34 11.53
C LEU A 196 -0.03 -13.75 10.58
N GLY A 197 0.91 -12.95 11.10
CA GLY A 197 1.95 -12.36 10.27
C GLY A 197 2.85 -13.42 9.62
N MET A 198 3.31 -14.40 10.42
CA MET A 198 4.14 -15.49 9.91
C MET A 198 3.36 -16.38 8.91
N LEU A 199 2.10 -16.68 9.19
CA LEU A 199 1.25 -17.46 8.29
C LEU A 199 1.00 -16.72 6.98
N LEU A 200 0.74 -15.43 7.03
CA LEU A 200 0.54 -14.60 5.84
C LEU A 200 1.81 -14.56 4.98
N GLU A 201 2.98 -14.33 5.59
CA GLU A 201 4.27 -14.35 4.88
C GLU A 201 4.55 -15.72 4.25
N SER A 202 4.29 -16.81 4.97
CA SER A 202 4.51 -18.18 4.47
C SER A 202 3.61 -18.50 3.27
N VAL A 203 2.31 -18.13 3.34
CA VAL A 203 1.36 -18.27 2.22
C VAL A 203 1.82 -17.43 1.03
N GLY A 204 2.32 -16.22 1.28
CA GLY A 204 2.84 -15.36 0.23
C GLY A 204 4.14 -15.85 -0.40
N ILE A 205 5.02 -16.53 0.34
CA ILE A 205 6.26 -17.07 -0.22
C ILE A 205 6.00 -18.31 -1.08
N ASN A 206 5.21 -19.27 -0.56
CA ASN A 206 4.85 -20.49 -1.28
C ASN A 206 3.52 -21.06 -0.77
N PRO A 207 2.40 -20.77 -1.46
CA PRO A 207 1.07 -21.25 -1.05
C PRO A 207 0.97 -22.78 -1.00
N GLU A 208 1.65 -23.49 -1.92
CA GLU A 208 1.59 -24.93 -2.00
C GLU A 208 2.37 -25.60 -0.83
N ALA A 209 3.58 -25.12 -0.56
CA ALA A 209 4.34 -25.59 0.60
C ALA A 209 3.60 -25.31 1.92
N SER A 210 2.96 -24.15 2.03
CA SER A 210 2.15 -23.79 3.19
C SER A 210 0.96 -24.74 3.36
N ARG A 211 0.31 -25.12 2.26
CA ARG A 211 -0.79 -26.10 2.25
C ARG A 211 -0.32 -27.48 2.74
N LEU A 212 0.83 -27.94 2.25
CA LEU A 212 1.42 -29.20 2.67
C LEU A 212 1.83 -29.19 4.15
N ALA A 213 2.21 -28.03 4.68
CA ALA A 213 2.47 -27.83 6.11
C ALA A 213 1.19 -27.69 6.96
N GLY A 214 -0.01 -27.89 6.38
CA GLY A 214 -1.28 -27.84 7.09
C GLY A 214 -1.87 -26.42 7.27
N VAL A 215 -1.29 -25.39 6.66
CA VAL A 215 -1.83 -24.02 6.72
C VAL A 215 -3.07 -23.89 5.84
N ARG A 216 -4.16 -23.41 6.40
CA ARG A 216 -5.41 -23.11 5.67
C ARG A 216 -5.26 -21.83 4.84
N HIS A 217 -4.41 -21.87 3.79
CA HIS A 217 -4.10 -20.70 2.97
C HIS A 217 -5.35 -20.01 2.39
N ARG A 218 -6.39 -20.79 1.99
CA ARG A 218 -7.66 -20.23 1.46
C ARG A 218 -8.35 -19.31 2.47
N SER A 219 -8.42 -19.71 3.74
CA SER A 219 -9.05 -18.89 4.79
C SER A 219 -8.28 -17.60 5.05
N ILE A 220 -6.95 -17.65 4.97
CA ILE A 220 -6.10 -16.45 5.14
C ILE A 220 -6.34 -15.49 3.98
N VAL A 221 -6.27 -15.96 2.73
CA VAL A 221 -6.51 -15.13 1.54
C VAL A 221 -7.92 -14.54 1.59
N PHE A 222 -8.93 -15.36 1.91
CA PHE A 222 -10.32 -14.91 2.06
C PHE A 222 -10.45 -13.76 3.08
N ALA A 223 -9.91 -13.95 4.29
CA ALA A 223 -9.98 -12.94 5.35
C ALA A 223 -9.28 -11.62 4.96
N VAL A 224 -8.18 -11.72 4.21
CA VAL A 224 -7.41 -10.54 3.77
C VAL A 224 -8.22 -9.70 2.77
N TYR A 225 -8.96 -10.31 1.83
CA TYR A 225 -9.82 -9.55 0.91
C TYR A 225 -11.00 -8.89 1.62
N VAL A 226 -11.62 -9.59 2.59
CA VAL A 226 -12.68 -9.01 3.43
C VAL A 226 -12.16 -7.81 4.22
N PHE A 227 -10.97 -7.94 4.81
CA PHE A 227 -10.33 -6.85 5.54
C PHE A 227 -9.96 -5.67 4.63
N SER A 228 -9.43 -5.94 3.43
CA SER A 228 -9.12 -4.90 2.43
C SER A 228 -10.35 -4.09 2.06
N ALA A 229 -11.46 -4.77 1.75
CA ALA A 229 -12.72 -4.12 1.42
C ALA A 229 -13.31 -3.33 2.60
N LEU A 230 -13.19 -3.84 3.84
CA LEU A 230 -13.60 -3.12 5.04
C LEU A 230 -12.81 -1.82 5.22
N CYS A 231 -11.48 -1.87 5.04
CA CYS A 231 -10.62 -0.68 5.07
C CYS A 231 -11.04 0.33 3.98
N ALA A 232 -11.33 -0.16 2.77
CA ALA A 232 -11.81 0.68 1.67
C ALA A 232 -13.18 1.29 1.97
N GLY A 233 -14.10 0.55 2.61
CA GLY A 233 -15.41 1.04 3.06
C GLY A 233 -15.28 2.18 4.07
N VAL A 234 -14.43 2.00 5.09
CA VAL A 234 -14.17 3.06 6.08
C VAL A 234 -13.53 4.28 5.42
N ALA A 235 -12.58 4.08 4.51
CA ALA A 235 -11.95 5.17 3.76
C ALA A 235 -12.97 5.95 2.90
N GLY A 236 -13.92 5.24 2.27
CA GLY A 236 -15.02 5.85 1.50
C GLY A 236 -15.92 6.73 2.37
N LEU A 237 -16.28 6.24 3.56
CA LEU A 237 -17.02 7.04 4.55
C LEU A 237 -16.25 8.27 5.00
N MET A 238 -14.93 8.16 5.21
CA MET A 238 -14.08 9.30 5.59
C MET A 238 -14.01 10.36 4.48
N ILE A 239 -13.86 9.93 3.22
CA ILE A 239 -13.80 10.84 2.07
C ILE A 239 -15.14 11.55 1.91
N ALA A 240 -16.25 10.82 1.88
CA ALA A 240 -17.59 11.39 1.74
C ALA A 240 -17.95 12.32 2.93
N SER A 241 -17.58 11.95 4.15
CA SER A 241 -17.75 12.75 5.35
C SER A 241 -16.93 14.05 5.31
N ASN A 242 -15.70 14.01 4.81
CA ASN A 242 -14.82 15.19 4.75
C ASN A 242 -15.37 16.28 3.83
N ILE A 243 -15.93 15.89 2.68
CA ILE A 243 -16.52 16.83 1.71
C ILE A 243 -18.03 17.02 1.92
N SER A 244 -18.64 16.26 2.84
CA SER A 244 -20.11 16.24 3.08
C SER A 244 -20.90 15.94 1.80
N ALA A 245 -20.36 15.07 0.93
CA ALA A 245 -20.97 14.69 -0.35
C ALA A 245 -20.46 13.33 -0.82
N ALA A 246 -21.22 12.69 -1.70
CA ALA A 246 -20.76 11.55 -2.50
C ALA A 246 -20.70 11.96 -3.96
N ASP A 247 -19.50 11.97 -4.52
CA ASP A 247 -19.26 12.09 -5.95
C ASP A 247 -18.80 10.73 -6.48
N ALA A 248 -19.74 9.94 -7.00
CA ALA A 248 -19.48 8.59 -7.48
C ALA A 248 -18.50 8.55 -8.68
N ASN A 249 -18.36 9.66 -9.43
CA ASN A 249 -17.42 9.75 -10.54
C ASN A 249 -15.97 9.86 -10.07
N ASN A 250 -15.72 10.68 -9.04
CA ASN A 250 -14.37 11.04 -8.61
C ASN A 250 -13.94 10.35 -7.31
N ALA A 251 -14.89 9.95 -6.44
CA ALA A 251 -14.57 9.31 -5.17
C ALA A 251 -13.76 8.01 -5.39
N GLY A 252 -12.60 7.93 -4.76
CA GLY A 252 -11.70 6.77 -4.87
C GLY A 252 -11.10 6.57 -6.27
N LEU A 253 -11.14 7.54 -7.16
CA LEU A 253 -10.53 7.43 -8.49
C LEU A 253 -9.00 7.37 -8.37
N TRP A 254 -8.41 6.30 -8.91
CA TRP A 254 -6.98 5.99 -8.86
C TRP A 254 -6.40 5.73 -7.47
N ILE A 255 -7.22 5.64 -6.42
CA ILE A 255 -6.75 5.41 -5.05
C ILE A 255 -6.14 4.00 -4.88
N GLU A 256 -6.58 3.01 -5.68
CA GLU A 256 -5.96 1.69 -5.77
C GLU A 256 -4.50 1.77 -6.21
N MET A 257 -4.19 2.65 -7.18
CA MET A 257 -2.83 2.87 -7.64
C MET A 257 -1.98 3.55 -6.56
N ASP A 258 -2.51 4.58 -5.91
CA ASP A 258 -1.84 5.26 -4.80
C ASP A 258 -1.56 4.29 -3.64
N ALA A 259 -2.48 3.38 -3.32
CA ALA A 259 -2.29 2.36 -2.30
C ALA A 259 -1.20 1.34 -2.68
N ILE A 260 -1.20 0.83 -3.92
CA ILE A 260 -0.14 -0.07 -4.41
C ILE A 260 1.22 0.63 -4.36
N LEU A 261 1.29 1.88 -4.84
CA LEU A 261 2.52 2.66 -4.82
C LEU A 261 3.02 2.89 -3.39
N ALA A 262 2.13 3.20 -2.44
CA ALA A 262 2.46 3.36 -1.03
C ALA A 262 3.09 2.07 -0.45
N VAL A 263 2.52 0.91 -0.78
CA VAL A 263 3.01 -0.41 -0.35
C VAL A 263 4.38 -0.72 -0.94
N VAL A 264 4.59 -0.44 -2.24
CA VAL A 264 5.86 -0.68 -2.94
C VAL A 264 6.95 0.28 -2.45
N ILE A 265 6.65 1.57 -2.33
CA ILE A 265 7.57 2.58 -1.75
C ILE A 265 7.94 2.19 -0.32
N GLY A 266 6.99 1.63 0.43
CA GLY A 266 7.20 1.09 1.77
C GLY A 266 8.12 -0.14 1.84
N GLY A 267 8.53 -0.69 0.69
CA GLY A 267 9.49 -1.79 0.59
C GLY A 267 8.86 -3.19 0.64
N THR A 268 7.55 -3.30 0.50
CA THR A 268 6.85 -4.59 0.35
C THR A 268 6.93 -5.04 -1.11
N SER A 269 7.30 -6.30 -1.33
CA SER A 269 7.43 -6.88 -2.67
C SER A 269 6.07 -7.27 -3.25
N LEU A 270 5.81 -6.92 -4.50
CA LEU A 270 4.61 -7.37 -5.24
C LEU A 270 4.58 -8.89 -5.49
N LEU A 271 5.70 -9.58 -5.32
CA LEU A 271 5.77 -11.04 -5.43
C LEU A 271 5.19 -11.76 -4.19
N GLY A 272 4.75 -11.02 -3.19
CA GLY A 272 4.25 -11.57 -1.92
C GLY A 272 5.34 -11.92 -0.91
N GLY A 273 4.94 -12.42 0.24
CA GLY A 273 5.81 -12.80 1.35
C GLY A 273 6.03 -11.66 2.34
N ARG A 274 7.27 -11.29 2.59
CA ARG A 274 7.60 -10.27 3.61
C ARG A 274 6.98 -8.92 3.32
N PHE A 275 6.42 -8.32 4.34
CA PHE A 275 5.77 -7.01 4.26
C PHE A 275 6.18 -6.07 5.40
N SER A 276 5.94 -4.77 5.21
CA SER A 276 6.29 -3.74 6.20
C SER A 276 5.14 -2.75 6.36
N LEU A 277 4.33 -2.92 7.40
CA LEU A 277 3.23 -1.99 7.70
C LEU A 277 3.72 -0.56 7.94
N THR A 278 4.82 -0.41 8.69
CA THR A 278 5.43 0.91 8.95
C THR A 278 5.93 1.55 7.65
N GLY A 279 6.53 0.73 6.76
CA GLY A 279 6.93 1.17 5.43
C GLY A 279 5.75 1.65 4.60
N THR A 280 4.64 0.92 4.62
CA THR A 280 3.41 1.29 3.92
C THR A 280 2.87 2.64 4.39
N ILE A 281 2.84 2.90 5.71
CA ILE A 281 2.43 4.20 6.24
C ILE A 281 3.34 5.32 5.74
N LEU A 282 4.66 5.12 5.75
CA LEU A 282 5.60 6.08 5.19
C LEU A 282 5.36 6.31 3.69
N GLY A 283 5.08 5.24 2.94
CA GLY A 283 4.72 5.33 1.52
C GLY A 283 3.45 6.13 1.28
N ALA A 284 2.39 5.89 2.05
CA ALA A 284 1.14 6.64 1.97
C ALA A 284 1.34 8.12 2.31
N LEU A 285 2.17 8.42 3.31
CA LEU A 285 2.55 9.80 3.65
C LEU A 285 3.34 10.47 2.53
N ILE A 286 4.25 9.77 1.87
CA ILE A 286 4.98 10.29 0.71
C ILE A 286 4.00 10.67 -0.40
N ILE A 287 3.07 9.79 -0.76
CA ILE A 287 2.06 10.04 -1.80
C ILE A 287 1.20 11.25 -1.44
N GLN A 288 0.74 11.34 -0.19
CA GLN A 288 -0.08 12.47 0.25
C GLN A 288 0.71 13.78 0.32
N THR A 289 1.94 13.74 0.84
CA THR A 289 2.82 14.93 0.86
C THR A 289 3.08 15.44 -0.54
N LEU A 290 3.32 14.53 -1.49
CA LEU A 290 3.50 14.87 -2.90
C LEU A 290 2.26 15.55 -3.48
N THR A 291 1.08 15.01 -3.22
CA THR A 291 -0.20 15.62 -3.65
C THR A 291 -0.34 17.01 -3.06
N THR A 292 -0.07 17.18 -1.78
CA THR A 292 -0.09 18.50 -1.12
C THR A 292 0.93 19.46 -1.73
N THR A 293 2.15 18.98 -2.03
CA THR A 293 3.21 19.80 -2.67
C THR A 293 2.76 20.37 -4.01
N VAL A 294 2.13 19.53 -4.83
CA VAL A 294 1.63 19.96 -6.15
C VAL A 294 0.55 21.04 -6.03
N TYR A 295 -0.38 20.87 -5.10
CA TYR A 295 -1.43 21.89 -4.84
C TYR A 295 -0.85 23.17 -4.27
N THR A 296 0.11 23.12 -3.34
CA THR A 296 0.73 24.34 -2.76
C THR A 296 1.63 25.05 -3.76
N ALA A 297 2.21 24.34 -4.72
CA ALA A 297 2.97 24.92 -5.82
C ALA A 297 2.10 25.56 -6.93
N GLY A 298 0.76 25.48 -6.81
CA GLY A 298 -0.16 26.05 -7.81
C GLY A 298 -0.18 25.27 -9.13
N ILE A 299 0.27 24.03 -9.13
CA ILE A 299 0.29 23.15 -10.30
C ILE A 299 -1.11 22.58 -10.53
N THR A 300 -1.54 22.51 -11.80
CA THR A 300 -2.88 22.01 -12.13
C THR A 300 -3.08 20.54 -11.74
N PRO A 301 -4.28 20.12 -11.34
CA PRO A 301 -4.56 18.73 -10.93
C PRO A 301 -4.17 17.66 -11.97
N GLU A 302 -4.28 17.99 -13.27
CA GLU A 302 -3.95 17.07 -14.37
C GLU A 302 -2.46 16.73 -14.41
N THR A 303 -1.60 17.69 -14.10
CA THR A 303 -0.15 17.46 -14.05
C THR A 303 0.30 16.71 -12.81
N THR A 304 -0.56 16.63 -11.78
CA THR A 304 -0.29 15.88 -10.55
C THR A 304 0.02 14.42 -10.84
N LEU A 305 -0.70 13.79 -11.78
CA LEU A 305 -0.49 12.38 -12.15
C LEU A 305 0.91 12.14 -12.74
N VAL A 306 1.35 13.04 -13.63
CA VAL A 306 2.69 12.98 -14.23
C VAL A 306 3.77 13.18 -13.17
N PHE A 307 3.57 14.16 -12.28
CA PHE A 307 4.51 14.46 -11.22
C PHE A 307 4.61 13.31 -10.21
N LYS A 308 3.47 12.71 -9.80
CA LYS A 308 3.44 11.49 -8.98
C LYS A 308 4.22 10.37 -9.65
N ALA A 309 4.00 10.10 -10.94
CA ALA A 309 4.69 9.04 -11.66
C ALA A 309 6.22 9.25 -11.67
N LEU A 310 6.70 10.47 -11.95
CA LEU A 310 8.12 10.79 -11.94
C LEU A 310 8.77 10.57 -10.56
N VAL A 311 8.12 11.07 -9.50
CA VAL A 311 8.65 10.90 -8.13
C VAL A 311 8.65 9.43 -7.71
N VAL A 312 7.59 8.68 -8.02
CA VAL A 312 7.53 7.25 -7.74
C VAL A 312 8.65 6.50 -8.45
N VAL A 313 8.86 6.75 -9.75
CA VAL A 313 9.97 6.16 -10.51
C VAL A 313 11.31 6.51 -9.88
N ALA A 314 11.53 7.77 -9.49
CA ALA A 314 12.76 8.20 -8.83
C ALA A 314 12.99 7.46 -7.50
N VAL A 315 11.96 7.35 -6.66
CA VAL A 315 12.05 6.63 -5.37
C VAL A 315 12.28 5.14 -5.59
N CYS A 316 11.60 4.51 -6.54
CA CYS A 316 11.79 3.10 -6.88
C CYS A 316 13.20 2.82 -7.44
N LEU A 317 13.74 3.70 -8.29
CA LEU A 317 15.10 3.60 -8.80
C LEU A 317 16.14 3.71 -7.66
N LEU A 318 15.94 4.65 -6.74
CA LEU A 318 16.81 4.81 -5.56
C LEU A 318 16.79 3.58 -4.64
N GLN A 319 15.67 2.85 -4.61
CA GLN A 319 15.53 1.61 -3.85
C GLN A 319 16.12 0.39 -4.59
N ALA A 320 16.22 0.42 -5.91
CA ALA A 320 16.68 -0.70 -6.71
C ALA A 320 18.16 -1.08 -6.41
N PRO A 321 18.47 -2.33 -6.02
CA PRO A 321 19.82 -2.73 -5.66
C PRO A 321 20.81 -2.61 -6.82
N LYS A 322 20.37 -2.83 -8.05
CA LYS A 322 21.18 -2.66 -9.26
C LYS A 322 21.58 -1.20 -9.47
N PHE A 323 20.67 -0.27 -9.26
CA PHE A 323 20.94 1.16 -9.39
C PHE A 323 21.90 1.66 -8.30
N ARG A 324 21.75 1.18 -7.07
CA ARG A 324 22.70 1.46 -5.97
C ARG A 324 24.09 0.92 -6.26
N ALA A 325 24.19 -0.28 -6.84
CA ALA A 325 25.46 -0.86 -7.24
C ALA A 325 26.14 -0.04 -8.35
N LEU A 326 25.38 0.51 -9.30
CA LEU A 326 25.89 1.41 -10.33
C LEU A 326 26.44 2.73 -9.74
N LEU A 327 25.72 3.33 -8.79
CA LEU A 327 26.17 4.53 -8.09
C LEU A 327 27.40 4.27 -7.21
N SER A 328 27.52 3.09 -6.60
CA SER A 328 28.64 2.71 -5.74
C SER A 328 29.89 2.33 -6.54
N ARG A 329 29.74 1.76 -7.76
CA ARG A 329 30.88 1.40 -8.64
C ARG A 329 31.76 2.59 -9.04
N ARG A 330 31.27 3.82 -8.95
CA ARG A 330 32.08 5.02 -9.19
C ARG A 330 33.12 5.31 -8.09
N ARG A 331 33.11 4.56 -6.98
CA ARG A 331 34.00 4.80 -5.81
C ARG A 331 34.96 3.65 -5.47
N THR A 332 35.01 2.56 -6.22
CA THR A 332 36.05 1.54 -5.99
C THR A 332 37.34 1.98 -6.69
N PRO A 333 38.43 2.26 -5.97
CA PRO A 333 39.73 2.39 -6.56
C PRO A 333 40.08 1.05 -7.25
N ARG A 334 40.63 1.14 -8.46
CA ARG A 334 41.16 -0.01 -9.19
C ARG A 334 42.12 -0.76 -8.26
N PRO A 335 41.98 -2.09 -8.07
CA PRO A 335 42.97 -2.85 -7.32
C PRO A 335 44.36 -2.61 -7.96
N PRO A 336 45.42 -2.48 -7.16
CA PRO A 336 46.76 -2.42 -7.72
C PRO A 336 46.98 -3.65 -8.58
N ALA A 337 47.55 -3.44 -9.77
CA ALA A 337 47.89 -4.52 -10.72
C ALA A 337 48.58 -5.63 -9.92
N SER A 338 47.97 -6.83 -9.93
CA SER A 338 48.57 -8.01 -9.31
C SER A 338 50.00 -8.20 -9.89
N ALA A 339 50.97 -8.27 -8.98
CA ALA A 339 52.31 -8.70 -9.30
C ALA A 339 52.22 -10.02 -10.11
N ASP A 340 53.05 -10.14 -11.12
CA ASP A 340 53.17 -11.31 -11.96
C ASP A 340 53.16 -12.59 -11.14
N PRO A 341 52.46 -13.64 -11.62
CA PRO A 341 52.48 -14.93 -10.95
C PRO A 341 53.91 -15.46 -10.87
N PRO A 342 54.34 -16.06 -9.74
CA PRO A 342 55.66 -16.61 -9.62
C PRO A 342 55.90 -17.68 -10.70
N GLU A 343 57.06 -17.59 -11.37
CA GLU A 343 57.53 -18.49 -12.37
C GLU A 343 57.43 -19.95 -11.90
N PRO A 344 56.85 -20.88 -12.70
CA PRO A 344 56.71 -22.26 -12.28
C PRO A 344 58.04 -22.93 -12.04
N ALA A 345 58.30 -23.39 -10.83
CA ALA A 345 59.52 -24.12 -10.45
C ALA A 345 59.70 -25.32 -11.39
N THR A 346 60.79 -25.33 -12.13
CA THR A 346 61.23 -26.44 -12.99
C THR A 346 61.53 -27.65 -12.12
N ASN A 347 60.68 -28.68 -12.20
CA ASN A 347 60.87 -29.94 -11.52
C ASN A 347 61.74 -30.87 -12.42
N PRO A 348 62.99 -31.25 -12.00
CA PRO A 348 63.92 -31.99 -12.85
C PRO A 348 63.71 -33.53 -12.83
N ARG A 349 62.57 -34.05 -12.41
CA ARG A 349 62.30 -35.50 -12.47
C ARG A 349 60.93 -35.81 -13.07
N GLY A 350 60.97 -36.15 -14.40
CA GLY A 350 59.82 -36.70 -15.06
C GLY A 350 59.47 -38.10 -14.58
N PRO A 351 58.18 -38.44 -14.44
CA PRO A 351 57.77 -39.80 -14.15
C PRO A 351 57.85 -40.68 -15.42
N SER A 352 58.34 -41.90 -15.21
CA SER A 352 58.45 -42.97 -16.22
C SER A 352 57.07 -43.34 -16.80
N PRO A 353 56.97 -43.77 -18.07
CA PRO A 353 55.71 -44.13 -18.68
C PRO A 353 55.17 -45.44 -18.14
N ILE A 354 53.95 -45.42 -17.60
CA ILE A 354 53.19 -46.60 -17.20
C ILE A 354 52.54 -47.18 -18.46
N SER A 355 52.92 -48.45 -18.79
CA SER A 355 52.34 -49.24 -19.84
C SER A 355 50.91 -49.64 -19.54
N THR A 356 49.95 -49.23 -20.32
CA THR A 356 48.57 -49.70 -20.27
C THR A 356 48.40 -50.99 -21.08
N PRO A 357 47.76 -52.04 -20.55
CA PRO A 357 47.41 -53.22 -21.33
C PRO A 357 46.22 -52.92 -22.25
N ARG A 358 46.37 -53.27 -23.53
CA ARG A 358 45.26 -53.30 -24.50
C ARG A 358 44.31 -54.45 -24.17
N THR A 359 43.09 -54.13 -23.88
CA THR A 359 42.00 -55.08 -23.88
C THR A 359 41.29 -55.00 -25.24
N THR A 360 41.46 -56.01 -26.07
CA THR A 360 40.67 -56.29 -27.26
C THR A 360 39.27 -56.73 -26.83
N VAL A 361 38.23 -56.04 -27.18
CA VAL A 361 36.86 -56.51 -27.13
C VAL A 361 36.48 -56.97 -28.52
N GLU A 362 36.28 -58.26 -28.65
CA GLU A 362 35.75 -58.99 -29.79
C GLU A 362 34.25 -58.74 -29.88
N VAL A 363 33.76 -58.22 -30.99
CA VAL A 363 32.34 -58.10 -31.29
C VAL A 363 31.92 -59.34 -32.06
N ALA A 364 31.06 -60.15 -31.48
CA ALA A 364 30.37 -61.24 -32.18
C ALA A 364 28.95 -60.80 -32.55
N THR A 365 28.62 -60.87 -33.82
CA THR A 365 27.37 -60.81 -34.60
C THR A 365 26.05 -60.71 -33.88
#